data_a95577834054084633cfa73ec28f7d49
#
_entry.id   a95577834054084633cfa73ec28f7d49
#
_cell.length_a   1.000
_cell.length_b   1.000
_cell.length_c   1.000
_cell.angle_alpha   90.00
_cell.angle_beta   90.00
_cell.angle_gamma   90.00
#
_symmetry.space_group_name_H-M   'P 1'
#
loop_
_entity.id
_entity.type
_entity.pdbx_description
1 polymer ?
#
loop_
_entity_poly.entity_id
_entity_poly.type
_entity_poly.pdbx_seq_one_letter_code
_entity_poly.pdbx_strand_id
1 'polypeptide(L)'
;MQATLTTKLRAAHMTSILPKQGIMSDRLFRSTIEMTQEEGFMRRAIEIADRGRHRVMPNPLVGCVLVRDGKIVAEGWHDHIGGLHAEQMAIADAESKGVPTQGTTAYVSLEPCNHFGRTPPCTESLLWAGVSRVVIGSLDPNPTVRGGGVEALTEAGVDVDVGLLEDECEGQMDHFIHWCKNRRPLVTMKASTDSEGRVDGPPSQPSSRFSSDRSLELSHEMRAESMAILVGIGTVLRDDPSLTVRGPDIGPRGPPIRVVIDPSNRMPRDCKLMLDSEAPTLLIQSSDYDSSQDLPHVERLVIVEEEIPASRILDMLGDRGVQSLLVEGGPYTWSRFLTEKMVDRARICISDVDLGGDGPTFEKNSLSESGLILISKEEASGDSIEWWARG
;
A
#
# COMPACT_ATOMS: atom_id res chain seq x y z
N MET A 1 -35.96 6.68 49.35
CA MET A 1 -35.36 5.37 49.05
C MET A 1 -34.59 5.53 47.74
N GLN A 2 -33.29 5.72 47.88
CA GLN A 2 -32.32 5.92 46.80
C GLN A 2 -31.86 4.57 46.25
N ALA A 3 -31.90 4.38 44.98
CA ALA A 3 -31.24 3.27 44.29
C ALA A 3 -30.13 3.84 43.39
N THR A 4 -28.90 3.55 43.82
CA THR A 4 -27.65 3.94 43.16
C THR A 4 -27.41 3.07 41.94
N LEU A 5 -27.39 3.65 40.72
CA LEU A 5 -26.91 2.99 39.51
C LEU A 5 -25.42 3.26 39.35
N THR A 6 -24.64 2.22 39.52
CA THR A 6 -23.22 2.22 39.21
C THR A 6 -23.02 2.01 37.71
N THR A 7 -22.63 3.05 37.03
CA THR A 7 -22.24 3.01 35.60
C THR A 7 -20.83 2.46 35.51
N LYS A 8 -20.67 1.22 35.02
CA LYS A 8 -19.39 0.68 34.61
C LYS A 8 -19.04 1.26 33.24
N LEU A 9 -18.12 2.19 33.21
CA LEU A 9 -17.41 2.58 31.99
C LEU A 9 -16.63 1.37 31.47
N ARG A 10 -17.03 0.88 30.30
CA ARG A 10 -16.18 0.01 29.48
C ARG A 10 -15.11 0.90 28.84
N ALA A 11 -13.87 0.66 29.24
CA ALA A 11 -12.71 1.17 28.51
C ALA A 11 -12.72 0.52 27.13
N ALA A 12 -12.98 1.32 26.10
CA ALA A 12 -12.78 0.91 24.71
C ALA A 12 -11.27 0.71 24.53
N HIS A 13 -10.88 -0.48 24.14
CA HIS A 13 -9.54 -0.78 23.66
C HIS A 13 -9.34 -0.05 22.33
N MET A 14 -8.71 1.12 22.39
CA MET A 14 -8.04 1.69 21.24
C MET A 14 -6.73 0.92 21.04
N THR A 15 -6.79 -0.19 20.33
CA THR A 15 -5.60 -0.84 19.82
C THR A 15 -5.20 -0.13 18.52
N SER A 16 -4.09 0.59 18.58
CA SER A 16 -3.44 1.28 17.48
C SER A 16 -3.16 0.33 16.31
N ILE A 17 -3.63 0.70 15.14
CA ILE A 17 -3.25 0.08 13.85
C ILE A 17 -1.83 0.53 13.53
N LEU A 18 -0.83 -0.23 13.95
CA LEU A 18 0.54 -0.07 13.53
C LEU A 18 0.81 -1.01 12.35
N PRO A 19 1.28 -0.53 11.21
CA PRO A 19 1.72 -1.41 10.13
C PRO A 19 3.02 -2.09 10.56
N LYS A 20 2.95 -3.37 10.83
CA LYS A 20 4.14 -4.21 10.97
C LYS A 20 4.66 -4.58 9.59
N GLN A 21 5.40 -3.67 8.96
CA GLN A 21 6.26 -4.06 7.85
C GLN A 21 7.57 -4.60 8.41
N GLY A 22 8.01 -5.74 7.84
CA GLY A 22 9.16 -6.49 8.28
C GLY A 22 10.43 -5.65 8.40
N ILE A 23 10.83 -5.41 9.63
CA ILE A 23 12.19 -5.05 9.99
C ILE A 23 12.64 -6.04 11.06
N MET A 24 13.59 -6.89 10.67
CA MET A 24 14.34 -7.73 11.59
C MET A 24 15.20 -6.83 12.47
N SER A 25 14.71 -6.42 13.63
CA SER A 25 15.53 -6.15 14.83
C SER A 25 14.75 -5.60 16.04
N ASP A 26 13.72 -6.32 16.52
CA ASP A 26 13.28 -6.12 17.89
C ASP A 26 13.07 -7.47 18.60
N ARG A 27 14.18 -8.20 18.73
CA ARG A 27 14.24 -9.50 19.42
C ARG A 27 14.41 -9.40 20.94
N LEU A 28 14.16 -8.25 21.58
CA LEU A 28 14.53 -8.11 22.98
C LEU A 28 13.41 -7.74 23.98
N PHE A 29 12.13 -7.64 23.55
CA PHE A 29 11.00 -7.46 24.48
C PHE A 29 9.73 -8.19 24.03
N ARG A 30 9.82 -9.49 23.74
CA ARG A 30 8.64 -10.35 23.74
C ARG A 30 8.74 -11.28 24.94
N SER A 31 7.80 -11.13 25.90
CA SER A 31 7.40 -12.25 26.76
C SER A 31 7.17 -13.43 25.82
N THR A 32 7.75 -14.58 26.09
CA THR A 32 7.54 -15.85 25.39
C THR A 32 6.06 -16.26 25.57
N ILE A 33 5.16 -15.70 24.77
CA ILE A 33 3.87 -16.33 24.47
C ILE A 33 4.24 -17.46 23.52
N GLU A 34 4.13 -18.70 23.96
CA GLU A 34 4.31 -19.86 23.08
C GLU A 34 3.33 -19.72 21.91
N MET A 35 3.86 -19.63 20.70
CA MET A 35 3.09 -19.55 19.46
C MET A 35 2.33 -20.87 19.29
N THR A 36 1.04 -20.79 19.07
CA THR A 36 0.24 -21.99 18.76
C THR A 36 0.63 -22.53 17.38
N GLN A 37 0.41 -23.82 17.18
CA GLN A 37 0.70 -24.44 15.88
C GLN A 37 -0.14 -23.81 14.74
N GLU A 38 -1.39 -23.44 15.02
CA GLU A 38 -2.28 -22.80 14.06
C GLU A 38 -1.81 -21.39 13.68
N GLU A 39 -1.33 -20.59 14.64
CA GLU A 39 -0.68 -19.32 14.34
C GLU A 39 0.56 -19.49 13.45
N GLY A 40 1.31 -20.58 13.63
CA GLY A 40 2.44 -20.91 12.77
C GLY A 40 2.02 -21.14 11.31
N PHE A 41 0.90 -21.82 11.08
CA PHE A 41 0.36 -22.04 9.73
C PHE A 41 -0.16 -20.74 9.12
N MET A 42 -0.87 -19.91 9.87
CA MET A 42 -1.34 -18.62 9.37
C MET A 42 -0.18 -17.67 9.06
N ARG A 43 0.85 -17.59 9.92
CA ARG A 43 2.05 -16.80 9.62
C ARG A 43 2.75 -17.29 8.36
N ARG A 44 2.74 -18.60 8.10
CA ARG A 44 3.28 -19.11 6.84
C ARG A 44 2.45 -18.65 5.64
N ALA A 45 1.11 -18.63 5.75
CA ALA A 45 0.25 -18.07 4.71
C ALA A 45 0.56 -16.58 4.48
N ILE A 46 0.70 -15.78 5.56
CA ILE A 46 1.10 -14.36 5.49
C ILE A 46 2.48 -14.20 4.83
N GLU A 47 3.46 -15.02 5.21
CA GLU A 47 4.81 -14.96 4.64
C GLU A 47 4.84 -15.22 3.13
N ILE A 48 4.15 -16.26 2.67
CA ILE A 48 4.14 -16.60 1.25
C ILE A 48 3.31 -15.62 0.41
N ALA A 49 2.27 -14.98 0.99
CA ALA A 49 1.53 -13.91 0.32
C ALA A 49 2.46 -12.79 -0.16
N ASP A 50 3.54 -12.52 0.59
CA ASP A 50 4.52 -11.48 0.28
C ASP A 50 5.28 -11.71 -1.05
N ARG A 51 5.28 -12.93 -1.57
CA ARG A 51 5.83 -13.25 -2.89
C ARG A 51 5.08 -12.59 -4.05
N GLY A 52 3.81 -12.22 -3.83
CA GLY A 52 2.98 -11.44 -4.76
C GLY A 52 3.17 -9.92 -4.63
N ARG A 53 4.00 -9.44 -3.69
CA ARG A 53 4.24 -8.02 -3.45
C ARG A 53 4.64 -7.31 -4.75
N HIS A 54 4.11 -6.12 -4.94
CA HIS A 54 4.26 -5.27 -6.14
C HIS A 54 3.55 -5.77 -7.41
N ARG A 55 3.06 -7.03 -7.47
CA ARG A 55 2.60 -7.70 -8.68
C ARG A 55 1.09 -7.91 -8.74
N VAL A 56 0.41 -7.91 -7.58
CA VAL A 56 -1.02 -8.26 -7.47
C VAL A 56 -1.95 -7.06 -7.55
N MET A 57 -1.50 -5.85 -7.21
CA MET A 57 -2.37 -4.66 -7.16
C MET A 57 -3.17 -4.46 -8.45
N PRO A 58 -4.44 -4.07 -8.34
CA PRO A 58 -5.19 -3.65 -7.16
C PRO A 58 -5.73 -4.78 -6.25
N ASN A 59 -5.46 -6.05 -6.57
CA ASN A 59 -5.86 -7.17 -5.73
C ASN A 59 -5.04 -7.19 -4.42
N PRO A 60 -5.63 -7.70 -3.32
CA PRO A 60 -4.91 -7.86 -2.07
C PRO A 60 -3.84 -8.96 -2.14
N LEU A 61 -2.84 -8.87 -1.25
CA LEU A 61 -1.89 -9.94 -1.00
C LEU A 61 -2.58 -11.06 -0.22
N VAL A 62 -2.64 -12.25 -0.81
CA VAL A 62 -3.28 -13.41 -0.18
C VAL A 62 -2.35 -14.62 -0.27
N GLY A 63 -2.25 -15.36 0.84
CA GLY A 63 -1.57 -16.65 0.90
C GLY A 63 -2.47 -17.72 1.50
N CYS A 64 -2.26 -18.94 1.08
CA CYS A 64 -2.99 -20.11 1.54
C CYS A 64 -2.03 -21.29 1.76
N VAL A 65 -2.16 -21.98 2.90
CA VAL A 65 -1.48 -23.25 3.14
C VAL A 65 -2.49 -24.34 3.45
N LEU A 66 -2.28 -25.52 2.84
CA LEU A 66 -3.07 -26.71 3.14
C LEU A 66 -2.32 -27.59 4.15
N VAL A 67 -3.01 -27.93 5.23
CA VAL A 67 -2.45 -28.70 6.36
C VAL A 67 -3.16 -30.03 6.52
N ARG A 68 -2.37 -31.09 6.73
CA ARG A 68 -2.83 -32.44 7.09
C ARG A 68 -1.94 -33.00 8.19
N ASP A 69 -2.53 -33.60 9.22
CA ASP A 69 -1.83 -34.23 10.34
C ASP A 69 -0.78 -33.31 10.97
N GLY A 70 -1.14 -32.02 11.13
CA GLY A 70 -0.27 -31.00 11.71
C GLY A 70 0.93 -30.60 10.84
N LYS A 71 0.93 -30.91 9.55
CA LYS A 71 2.00 -30.55 8.60
C LYS A 71 1.44 -29.80 7.39
N ILE A 72 2.16 -28.78 6.94
CA ILE A 72 1.88 -28.12 5.66
C ILE A 72 2.21 -29.12 4.54
N VAL A 73 1.24 -29.40 3.70
CA VAL A 73 1.35 -30.31 2.56
C VAL A 73 1.39 -29.58 1.22
N ALA A 74 0.79 -28.39 1.15
CA ALA A 74 0.84 -27.54 -0.04
C ALA A 74 0.74 -26.04 0.34
N GLU A 75 1.20 -25.18 -0.56
CA GLU A 75 1.27 -23.75 -0.38
C GLU A 75 0.84 -23.02 -1.67
N GLY A 76 0.18 -21.89 -1.53
CA GLY A 76 -0.19 -21.04 -2.65
C GLY A 76 -0.30 -19.58 -2.24
N TRP A 77 -0.06 -18.70 -3.18
CA TRP A 77 -0.20 -17.26 -3.01
C TRP A 77 -0.75 -16.64 -4.29
N HIS A 78 -1.38 -15.47 -4.18
CA HIS A 78 -1.73 -14.72 -5.37
C HIS A 78 -0.46 -14.09 -5.94
N ASP A 79 0.05 -14.65 -7.07
CA ASP A 79 1.37 -14.28 -7.60
C ASP A 79 1.35 -12.97 -8.38
N HIS A 80 0.31 -12.74 -9.17
CA HIS A 80 0.18 -11.53 -9.99
C HIS A 80 -1.27 -11.30 -10.40
N ILE A 81 -1.59 -10.05 -10.77
CA ILE A 81 -2.92 -9.69 -11.26
C ILE A 81 -3.32 -10.56 -12.47
N GLY A 82 -4.50 -11.16 -12.38
CA GLY A 82 -5.05 -12.07 -13.41
C GLY A 82 -4.54 -13.51 -13.31
N GLY A 83 -3.63 -13.84 -12.39
CA GLY A 83 -3.20 -15.17 -12.03
C GLY A 83 -4.21 -15.89 -11.12
N LEU A 84 -3.87 -17.14 -10.75
CA LEU A 84 -4.67 -17.93 -9.80
C LEU A 84 -4.71 -17.21 -8.43
N HIS A 85 -5.82 -17.41 -7.72
CA HIS A 85 -5.89 -17.01 -6.32
C HIS A 85 -5.10 -17.98 -5.43
N ALA A 86 -4.78 -17.57 -4.21
CA ALA A 86 -3.91 -18.32 -3.30
C ALA A 86 -4.43 -19.74 -3.02
N GLU A 87 -5.74 -19.89 -2.83
CA GLU A 87 -6.39 -21.19 -2.58
C GLU A 87 -6.25 -22.12 -3.80
N GLN A 88 -6.52 -21.60 -5.00
CA GLN A 88 -6.39 -22.35 -6.25
C GLN A 88 -4.94 -22.76 -6.51
N MET A 89 -3.99 -21.86 -6.20
CA MET A 89 -2.56 -22.17 -6.32
C MET A 89 -2.13 -23.24 -5.32
N ALA A 90 -2.62 -23.19 -4.06
CA ALA A 90 -2.33 -24.22 -3.05
C ALA A 90 -2.89 -25.60 -3.45
N ILE A 91 -4.09 -25.64 -4.06
CA ILE A 91 -4.68 -26.87 -4.60
C ILE A 91 -3.81 -27.40 -5.76
N ALA A 92 -3.42 -26.54 -6.70
CA ALA A 92 -2.55 -26.91 -7.82
C ALA A 92 -1.17 -27.41 -7.35
N ASP A 93 -0.61 -26.80 -6.31
CA ASP A 93 0.65 -27.26 -5.68
C ASP A 93 0.50 -28.67 -5.08
N ALA A 94 -0.61 -28.92 -4.37
CA ALA A 94 -0.92 -30.27 -3.85
C ALA A 94 -1.04 -31.30 -4.98
N GLU A 95 -1.77 -30.97 -6.05
CA GLU A 95 -1.90 -31.83 -7.23
C GLU A 95 -0.53 -32.14 -7.86
N SER A 96 0.31 -31.13 -8.04
CA SER A 96 1.65 -31.28 -8.61
C SER A 96 2.55 -32.22 -7.78
N LYS A 97 2.35 -32.24 -6.47
CA LYS A 97 3.06 -33.10 -5.51
C LYS A 97 2.42 -34.49 -5.36
N GLY A 98 1.27 -34.72 -5.99
CA GLY A 98 0.50 -35.96 -5.82
C GLY A 98 -0.08 -36.15 -4.42
N VAL A 99 -0.31 -35.03 -3.70
CA VAL A 99 -0.85 -35.02 -2.35
C VAL A 99 -2.35 -34.84 -2.40
N PRO A 100 -3.16 -35.76 -1.82
CA PRO A 100 -4.62 -35.57 -1.78
C PRO A 100 -4.98 -34.36 -0.92
N THR A 101 -5.92 -33.55 -1.39
CA THR A 101 -6.44 -32.37 -0.66
C THR A 101 -7.63 -32.71 0.25
N GLN A 102 -8.29 -33.82 0.01
CA GLN A 102 -9.46 -34.28 0.77
C GLN A 102 -9.17 -34.36 2.27
N GLY A 103 -9.99 -33.71 3.10
CA GLY A 103 -9.88 -33.70 4.57
C GLY A 103 -8.75 -32.82 5.11
N THR A 104 -8.13 -31.98 4.29
CA THR A 104 -7.14 -30.98 4.76
C THR A 104 -7.84 -29.80 5.45
N THR A 105 -7.06 -29.05 6.25
CA THR A 105 -7.43 -27.72 6.74
C THR A 105 -6.71 -26.68 5.89
N ALA A 106 -7.43 -25.71 5.34
CA ALA A 106 -6.86 -24.55 4.65
C ALA A 106 -6.72 -23.36 5.63
N TYR A 107 -5.52 -22.79 5.73
CA TYR A 107 -5.29 -21.50 6.40
C TYR A 107 -5.10 -20.45 5.32
N VAL A 108 -5.98 -19.46 5.27
CA VAL A 108 -5.96 -18.41 4.26
C VAL A 108 -6.00 -17.03 4.90
N SER A 109 -5.13 -16.12 4.46
CA SER A 109 -4.96 -14.80 5.09
C SER A 109 -6.16 -13.86 4.88
N LEU A 110 -7.00 -14.11 3.85
CA LEU A 110 -8.20 -13.34 3.54
C LEU A 110 -9.36 -14.27 3.22
N GLU A 111 -10.57 -13.85 3.50
CA GLU A 111 -11.80 -14.57 3.18
C GLU A 111 -11.84 -15.05 1.72
N PRO A 112 -12.03 -16.36 1.46
CA PRO A 112 -12.15 -16.89 0.11
C PRO A 112 -13.32 -16.26 -0.67
N CYS A 113 -13.04 -15.80 -1.88
CA CYS A 113 -14.06 -15.17 -2.71
C CYS A 113 -15.19 -16.13 -3.09
N ASN A 114 -16.44 -15.61 -3.13
CA ASN A 114 -17.64 -16.34 -3.51
C ASN A 114 -18.36 -15.72 -4.72
N HIS A 115 -17.61 -15.12 -5.63
CA HIS A 115 -18.16 -14.56 -6.86
C HIS A 115 -17.39 -15.08 -8.08
N PHE A 116 -18.08 -15.23 -9.20
CA PHE A 116 -17.47 -15.63 -10.45
C PHE A 116 -16.68 -14.45 -11.03
N GLY A 117 -15.38 -14.67 -11.19
CA GLY A 117 -14.48 -13.75 -11.89
C GLY A 117 -13.98 -14.37 -13.20
N ARG A 118 -12.67 -14.27 -13.47
CA ARG A 118 -12.00 -14.97 -14.57
C ARG A 118 -11.83 -16.46 -14.27
N THR A 119 -11.82 -16.81 -13.02
CA THR A 119 -11.76 -18.19 -12.49
C THR A 119 -13.00 -18.48 -11.66
N PRO A 120 -13.34 -19.77 -11.41
CA PRO A 120 -14.39 -20.14 -10.45
C PRO A 120 -14.10 -19.51 -9.07
N PRO A 121 -15.14 -19.32 -8.23
CA PRO A 121 -14.96 -18.86 -6.85
C PRO A 121 -13.99 -19.74 -6.06
N CYS A 122 -13.20 -19.14 -5.16
CA CYS A 122 -12.31 -19.90 -4.29
C CYS A 122 -13.07 -20.85 -3.36
N THR A 123 -14.28 -20.46 -2.93
CA THR A 123 -15.19 -21.34 -2.18
C THR A 123 -15.47 -22.63 -2.92
N GLU A 124 -15.86 -22.58 -4.20
CA GLU A 124 -16.09 -23.78 -5.02
C GLU A 124 -14.80 -24.60 -5.18
N SER A 125 -13.67 -23.96 -5.41
CA SER A 125 -12.38 -24.65 -5.55
C SER A 125 -12.01 -25.44 -4.29
N LEU A 126 -12.21 -24.85 -3.10
CA LEU A 126 -11.98 -25.52 -1.81
C LEU A 126 -12.95 -26.68 -1.58
N LEU A 127 -14.23 -26.52 -1.93
CA LEU A 127 -15.23 -27.57 -1.83
C LEU A 127 -14.91 -28.75 -2.76
N TRP A 128 -14.55 -28.51 -4.02
CA TRP A 128 -14.18 -29.57 -4.96
C TRP A 128 -12.89 -30.29 -4.55
N ALA A 129 -11.96 -29.56 -3.92
CA ALA A 129 -10.76 -30.16 -3.34
C ALA A 129 -11.04 -31.02 -2.09
N GLY A 130 -12.27 -30.97 -1.53
CA GLY A 130 -12.67 -31.73 -0.36
C GLY A 130 -12.02 -31.25 0.94
N VAL A 131 -11.69 -29.95 1.03
CA VAL A 131 -11.20 -29.32 2.25
C VAL A 131 -12.27 -29.43 3.34
N SER A 132 -11.90 -29.88 4.53
CA SER A 132 -12.85 -30.12 5.64
C SER A 132 -12.97 -28.96 6.63
N ARG A 133 -11.94 -28.11 6.72
CA ARG A 133 -11.92 -26.93 7.59
C ARG A 133 -11.17 -25.77 6.89
N VAL A 134 -11.67 -24.56 7.09
CA VAL A 134 -11.02 -23.34 6.60
C VAL A 134 -10.82 -22.38 7.77
N VAL A 135 -9.58 -21.95 7.99
CA VAL A 135 -9.20 -20.94 8.98
C VAL A 135 -8.83 -19.66 8.24
N ILE A 136 -9.58 -18.60 8.48
CA ILE A 136 -9.49 -17.33 7.79
C ILE A 136 -8.82 -16.30 8.69
N GLY A 137 -7.82 -15.58 8.17
CA GLY A 137 -7.15 -14.49 8.90
C GLY A 137 -8.06 -13.28 9.07
N SER A 138 -8.51 -12.69 7.99
CA SER A 138 -9.40 -11.52 7.98
C SER A 138 -10.55 -11.69 7.01
N LEU A 139 -11.72 -11.11 7.33
CA LEU A 139 -12.85 -11.01 6.40
C LEU A 139 -12.54 -10.01 5.28
N ASP A 140 -13.13 -10.23 4.10
CA ASP A 140 -12.98 -9.28 3.00
C ASP A 140 -13.56 -7.91 3.42
N PRO A 141 -12.77 -6.82 3.37
CA PRO A 141 -13.24 -5.50 3.74
C PRO A 141 -14.26 -4.90 2.77
N ASN A 142 -14.40 -5.47 1.57
CA ASN A 142 -15.38 -5.02 0.57
C ASN A 142 -16.79 -5.41 1.02
N PRO A 143 -17.70 -4.46 1.31
CA PRO A 143 -19.04 -4.76 1.83
C PRO A 143 -19.89 -5.64 0.92
N THR A 144 -19.57 -5.71 -0.38
CA THR A 144 -20.30 -6.52 -1.36
C THR A 144 -19.81 -7.98 -1.41
N VAL A 145 -18.70 -8.30 -0.76
CA VAL A 145 -18.06 -9.63 -0.75
C VAL A 145 -18.08 -10.21 0.67
N ARG A 146 -17.93 -9.36 1.68
CA ARG A 146 -17.76 -9.71 3.09
C ARG A 146 -18.79 -10.71 3.60
N GLY A 147 -18.32 -11.81 4.17
CA GLY A 147 -19.14 -12.85 4.77
C GLY A 147 -19.72 -13.86 3.76
N GLY A 148 -19.70 -13.56 2.47
CA GLY A 148 -20.26 -14.44 1.45
C GLY A 148 -19.46 -15.74 1.26
N GLY A 149 -18.16 -15.71 1.50
CA GLY A 149 -17.30 -16.89 1.48
C GLY A 149 -17.50 -17.76 2.70
N VAL A 150 -17.57 -17.16 3.88
CA VAL A 150 -17.84 -17.86 5.15
C VAL A 150 -19.20 -18.55 5.12
N GLU A 151 -20.26 -17.83 4.70
CA GLU A 151 -21.61 -18.34 4.60
C GLU A 151 -21.67 -19.57 3.65
N ALA A 152 -21.13 -19.43 2.44
CA ALA A 152 -21.17 -20.50 1.43
C ALA A 152 -20.41 -21.76 1.89
N LEU A 153 -19.25 -21.62 2.52
CA LEU A 153 -18.48 -22.75 3.04
C LEU A 153 -19.21 -23.44 4.21
N THR A 154 -19.78 -22.66 5.12
CA THR A 154 -20.51 -23.18 6.28
C THR A 154 -21.78 -23.91 5.87
N GLU A 155 -22.56 -23.37 4.92
CA GLU A 155 -23.75 -24.01 4.36
C GLU A 155 -23.42 -25.32 3.64
N ALA A 156 -22.24 -25.41 3.03
CA ALA A 156 -21.73 -26.64 2.41
C ALA A 156 -21.17 -27.66 3.41
N GLY A 157 -21.18 -27.36 4.73
CA GLY A 157 -20.73 -28.25 5.78
C GLY A 157 -19.24 -28.24 6.08
N VAL A 158 -18.52 -27.21 5.62
CA VAL A 158 -17.11 -26.98 5.98
C VAL A 158 -17.04 -26.29 7.35
N ASP A 159 -16.12 -26.71 8.20
CA ASP A 159 -15.83 -26.04 9.47
C ASP A 159 -15.04 -24.75 9.21
N VAL A 160 -15.53 -23.60 9.71
CA VAL A 160 -14.93 -22.29 9.39
C VAL A 160 -14.65 -21.51 10.66
N ASP A 161 -13.37 -21.14 10.85
CA ASP A 161 -12.91 -20.22 11.89
C ASP A 161 -12.42 -18.92 11.26
N VAL A 162 -12.65 -17.78 11.92
CA VAL A 162 -12.29 -16.45 11.43
C VAL A 162 -11.55 -15.65 12.48
N GLY A 163 -10.57 -14.84 12.08
CA GLY A 163 -9.89 -13.87 12.93
C GLY A 163 -8.54 -14.33 13.48
N LEU A 164 -7.99 -15.43 12.96
CA LEU A 164 -6.65 -15.88 13.38
C LEU A 164 -5.57 -14.95 12.82
N LEU A 165 -4.87 -14.22 13.70
CA LEU A 165 -3.86 -13.20 13.34
C LEU A 165 -4.43 -12.08 12.43
N GLU A 166 -5.66 -11.66 12.69
CA GLU A 166 -6.38 -10.68 11.88
C GLU A 166 -5.55 -9.41 11.62
N ASP A 167 -4.97 -8.82 12.68
CA ASP A 167 -4.13 -7.61 12.58
C ASP A 167 -2.90 -7.81 11.66
N GLU A 168 -2.27 -9.01 11.69
CA GLU A 168 -1.11 -9.32 10.87
C GLU A 168 -1.53 -9.50 9.39
N CYS A 169 -2.68 -10.12 9.15
CA CYS A 169 -3.26 -10.28 7.81
C CYS A 169 -3.68 -8.92 7.21
N GLU A 170 -4.41 -8.11 7.98
CA GLU A 170 -4.84 -6.78 7.55
C GLU A 170 -3.65 -5.86 7.27
N GLY A 171 -2.58 -5.96 8.06
CA GLY A 171 -1.37 -5.15 7.88
C GLY A 171 -0.67 -5.34 6.53
N GLN A 172 -0.82 -6.49 5.87
CA GLN A 172 -0.29 -6.72 4.52
C GLN A 172 -1.15 -6.08 3.41
N MET A 173 -2.42 -5.79 3.70
CA MET A 173 -3.43 -5.35 2.74
C MET A 173 -3.95 -3.95 3.05
N ASP A 174 -3.24 -3.18 3.85
CA ASP A 174 -3.72 -1.93 4.43
C ASP A 174 -4.22 -0.90 3.40
N HIS A 175 -3.56 -0.76 2.24
CA HIS A 175 -4.00 0.11 1.15
C HIS A 175 -5.33 -0.36 0.55
N PHE A 176 -5.52 -1.68 0.40
CA PHE A 176 -6.77 -2.28 -0.08
C PHE A 176 -7.89 -2.04 0.93
N ILE A 177 -7.64 -2.31 2.22
CA ILE A 177 -8.59 -2.08 3.31
C ILE A 177 -8.94 -0.59 3.43
N HIS A 178 -7.93 0.28 3.36
CA HIS A 178 -8.14 1.73 3.41
C HIS A 178 -9.07 2.20 2.28
N TRP A 179 -8.81 1.76 1.04
CA TRP A 179 -9.63 2.12 -0.12
C TRP A 179 -11.05 1.54 -0.02
N CYS A 180 -11.22 0.30 0.45
CA CYS A 180 -12.54 -0.28 0.68
C CYS A 180 -13.38 0.52 1.67
N LYS A 181 -12.75 1.02 2.75
CA LYS A 181 -13.40 1.81 3.80
C LYS A 181 -13.67 3.26 3.39
N ASN A 182 -12.73 3.91 2.71
CA ASN A 182 -12.72 5.36 2.50
C ASN A 182 -12.98 5.79 1.06
N ARG A 183 -12.88 4.88 0.10
CA ARG A 183 -12.92 5.15 -1.36
C ARG A 183 -11.86 6.16 -1.83
N ARG A 184 -10.78 6.28 -1.08
CA ARG A 184 -9.61 7.13 -1.33
C ARG A 184 -8.34 6.31 -1.21
N PRO A 185 -7.27 6.65 -1.94
CA PRO A 185 -5.99 5.98 -1.77
C PRO A 185 -5.40 6.21 -0.38
N LEU A 186 -4.68 5.22 0.13
CA LEU A 186 -3.76 5.40 1.24
C LEU A 186 -2.60 6.27 0.78
N VAL A 187 -2.34 7.36 1.49
CA VAL A 187 -1.34 8.38 1.10
C VAL A 187 -0.05 8.18 1.87
N THR A 188 1.03 7.88 1.14
CA THR A 188 2.39 7.89 1.68
C THR A 188 3.14 9.10 1.13
N MET A 189 3.63 9.97 2.00
CA MET A 189 4.49 11.09 1.63
C MET A 189 5.96 10.67 1.73
N LYS A 190 6.79 11.07 0.77
CA LYS A 190 8.25 10.90 0.84
C LYS A 190 8.96 12.23 0.66
N ALA A 191 9.86 12.56 1.57
CA ALA A 191 10.77 13.68 1.43
C ALA A 191 12.23 13.25 1.66
N SER A 192 13.16 13.88 0.95
CA SER A 192 14.59 13.82 1.28
C SER A 192 15.04 15.23 1.66
N THR A 193 15.75 15.34 2.78
CA THR A 193 16.28 16.62 3.28
C THR A 193 17.75 16.46 3.63
N ASP A 194 18.46 17.58 3.69
CA ASP A 194 19.72 17.66 4.44
C ASP A 194 19.45 17.77 5.95
N SER A 195 20.50 17.90 6.75
CA SER A 195 20.41 18.06 8.22
C SER A 195 19.68 19.31 8.67
N GLU A 196 19.63 20.35 7.82
CA GLU A 196 18.95 21.63 8.07
C GLU A 196 17.52 21.67 7.50
N GLY A 197 17.04 20.55 6.96
CA GLY A 197 15.69 20.43 6.36
C GLY A 197 15.59 20.98 4.94
N ARG A 198 16.70 21.33 4.26
CA ARG A 198 16.64 21.74 2.84
C ARG A 198 16.39 20.53 1.96
N VAL A 199 15.56 20.72 0.96
CA VAL A 199 15.17 19.65 0.03
C VAL A 199 15.81 19.80 -1.35
N ASP A 200 16.46 20.91 -1.60
CA ASP A 200 17.21 21.23 -2.82
C ASP A 200 18.27 22.28 -2.52
N GLY A 201 19.26 22.42 -3.39
CA GLY A 201 20.24 23.48 -3.36
C GLY A 201 19.68 24.84 -3.83
N PRO A 202 20.54 25.88 -3.89
CA PRO A 202 20.13 27.19 -4.38
C PRO A 202 19.51 27.12 -5.78
N PRO A 203 18.50 27.95 -6.12
CA PRO A 203 17.86 27.95 -7.44
C PRO A 203 18.83 28.24 -8.60
N SER A 204 19.96 28.89 -8.34
CA SER A 204 21.01 29.18 -9.32
C SER A 204 21.85 27.95 -9.74
N GLN A 205 21.74 26.85 -9.02
CA GLN A 205 22.43 25.60 -9.30
C GLN A 205 21.47 24.56 -9.89
N PRO A 206 21.94 23.65 -10.75
CA PRO A 206 21.11 22.54 -11.19
C PRO A 206 20.74 21.63 -10.01
N SER A 207 19.54 21.07 -10.07
CA SER A 207 19.11 20.04 -9.13
C SER A 207 20.03 18.82 -9.19
N SER A 208 20.37 18.26 -8.05
CA SER A 208 21.20 17.05 -7.95
C SER A 208 20.71 16.16 -6.81
N ARG A 209 20.82 14.85 -7.02
CA ARG A 209 20.56 13.91 -5.94
C ARG A 209 21.64 13.98 -4.87
N PHE A 210 21.23 14.07 -3.62
CA PHE A 210 22.14 14.16 -2.45
C PHE A 210 21.92 13.02 -1.45
N SER A 211 20.80 12.29 -1.55
CA SER A 211 20.54 11.11 -0.70
C SER A 211 21.36 9.90 -1.16
N SER A 212 21.59 8.95 -0.24
CA SER A 212 22.34 7.72 -0.47
C SER A 212 21.70 6.80 -1.52
N ASP A 213 22.48 5.82 -2.01
CA ASP A 213 21.96 4.79 -2.92
C ASP A 213 20.90 3.94 -2.22
N ARG A 214 21.03 3.68 -0.92
CA ARG A 214 20.00 2.96 -0.16
C ARG A 214 18.69 3.74 -0.10
N SER A 215 18.75 5.05 0.11
CA SER A 215 17.55 5.92 0.06
C SER A 215 16.90 5.96 -1.34
N LEU A 216 17.72 5.83 -2.40
CA LEU A 216 17.21 5.70 -3.77
C LEU A 216 16.50 4.36 -3.99
N GLU A 217 17.10 3.24 -3.56
CA GLU A 217 16.47 1.91 -3.61
C GLU A 217 15.12 1.92 -2.89
N LEU A 218 15.08 2.44 -1.66
CA LEU A 218 13.84 2.59 -0.89
C LEU A 218 12.78 3.45 -1.62
N SER A 219 13.21 4.49 -2.33
CA SER A 219 12.28 5.29 -3.15
C SER A 219 11.67 4.48 -4.28
N HIS A 220 12.43 3.60 -4.93
CA HIS A 220 11.93 2.69 -5.95
C HIS A 220 11.05 1.58 -5.39
N GLU A 221 11.34 1.07 -4.19
CA GLU A 221 10.48 0.15 -3.45
C GLU A 221 9.12 0.81 -3.16
N MET A 222 9.11 2.05 -2.64
CA MET A 222 7.88 2.82 -2.36
C MET A 222 7.07 3.09 -3.64
N ARG A 223 7.73 3.40 -4.76
CA ARG A 223 7.07 3.53 -6.06
C ARG A 223 6.44 2.22 -6.51
N ALA A 224 7.15 1.10 -6.32
CA ALA A 224 6.61 -0.22 -6.61
C ALA A 224 5.43 -0.61 -5.72
N GLU A 225 5.35 -0.13 -4.49
CA GLU A 225 4.22 -0.31 -3.57
C GLU A 225 3.03 0.63 -3.84
N SER A 226 3.16 1.52 -4.81
CA SER A 226 2.14 2.53 -5.11
C SER A 226 1.47 2.28 -6.46
N MET A 227 0.19 2.62 -6.55
CA MET A 227 -0.55 2.62 -7.82
C MET A 227 -0.43 3.96 -8.55
N ALA A 228 -0.13 5.04 -7.83
CA ALA A 228 0.13 6.35 -8.40
C ALA A 228 1.26 7.07 -7.65
N ILE A 229 2.01 7.91 -8.40
CA ILE A 229 3.07 8.77 -7.88
C ILE A 229 2.72 10.21 -8.23
N LEU A 230 2.63 11.08 -7.23
CA LEU A 230 2.19 12.46 -7.40
C LEU A 230 3.30 13.46 -7.14
N VAL A 231 3.44 14.42 -8.05
CA VAL A 231 4.29 15.59 -7.90
C VAL A 231 3.56 16.88 -8.29
N GLY A 232 4.02 18.01 -7.79
CA GLY A 232 3.61 19.32 -8.29
C GLY A 232 4.41 19.71 -9.54
N ILE A 233 3.88 20.60 -10.36
CA ILE A 233 4.55 21.10 -11.58
C ILE A 233 5.92 21.72 -11.28
N GLY A 234 6.11 22.30 -10.09
CA GLY A 234 7.43 22.83 -9.67
C GLY A 234 8.53 21.78 -9.69
N THR A 235 8.25 20.54 -9.26
CA THR A 235 9.19 19.42 -9.33
C THR A 235 9.53 19.03 -10.76
N VAL A 236 8.52 19.01 -11.65
CA VAL A 236 8.78 18.72 -13.08
C VAL A 236 9.69 19.76 -13.71
N LEU A 237 9.40 21.04 -13.47
CA LEU A 237 10.21 22.16 -14.00
C LEU A 237 11.63 22.19 -13.46
N ARG A 238 11.83 21.70 -12.22
CA ARG A 238 13.13 21.73 -11.54
C ARG A 238 13.99 20.51 -11.88
N ASP A 239 13.39 19.31 -11.89
CA ASP A 239 14.12 18.06 -11.86
C ASP A 239 13.96 17.23 -13.14
N ASP A 240 12.96 17.53 -13.97
CA ASP A 240 12.57 16.72 -15.13
C ASP A 240 12.56 15.21 -14.80
N PRO A 241 11.77 14.77 -13.80
CA PRO A 241 11.85 13.42 -13.27
C PRO A 241 11.17 12.42 -14.22
N SER A 242 11.63 11.16 -14.25
CA SER A 242 10.94 10.08 -14.97
C SER A 242 9.79 9.46 -14.18
N LEU A 243 9.81 9.50 -12.85
CA LEU A 243 8.81 8.89 -11.94
C LEU A 243 8.52 7.42 -12.27
N THR A 244 9.54 6.67 -12.61
CA THR A 244 9.46 5.24 -12.95
C THR A 244 9.95 4.35 -11.81
N VAL A 245 9.56 3.07 -11.84
CA VAL A 245 10.08 2.03 -10.94
C VAL A 245 11.33 1.41 -11.57
N ARG A 246 12.39 1.27 -10.79
CA ARG A 246 13.62 0.58 -11.19
C ARG A 246 14.08 -0.37 -10.08
N GLY A 247 14.40 -1.60 -10.44
CA GLY A 247 14.81 -2.65 -9.51
C GLY A 247 13.68 -3.60 -9.15
N PRO A 248 12.63 -3.22 -8.39
CA PRO A 248 11.54 -4.12 -8.06
C PRO A 248 10.78 -4.64 -9.28
N ASP A 249 10.43 -5.94 -9.25
CA ASP A 249 9.55 -6.55 -10.26
C ASP A 249 8.09 -6.23 -9.95
N ILE A 250 7.45 -5.47 -10.82
CA ILE A 250 6.05 -5.08 -10.72
C ILE A 250 5.11 -6.00 -11.52
N GLY A 251 5.64 -7.02 -12.18
CA GLY A 251 4.87 -8.00 -12.94
C GLY A 251 3.96 -7.38 -14.01
N PRO A 252 2.86 -8.05 -14.35
CA PRO A 252 1.96 -7.62 -15.43
C PRO A 252 1.03 -6.45 -15.07
N ARG A 253 1.02 -5.96 -13.81
CA ARG A 253 0.17 -4.82 -13.41
C ARG A 253 0.54 -3.52 -14.12
N GLY A 254 1.75 -3.44 -14.64
CA GLY A 254 2.29 -2.23 -15.24
C GLY A 254 2.79 -1.19 -14.22
N PRO A 255 3.37 -0.09 -14.70
CA PRO A 255 3.93 0.96 -13.87
C PRO A 255 2.84 1.80 -13.17
N PRO A 256 3.18 2.46 -12.05
CA PRO A 256 2.31 3.43 -11.39
C PRO A 256 1.92 4.58 -12.34
N ILE A 257 0.72 5.14 -12.14
CA ILE A 257 0.28 6.35 -12.83
C ILE A 257 1.10 7.54 -12.33
N ARG A 258 1.71 8.31 -13.24
CA ARG A 258 2.41 9.56 -12.92
C ARG A 258 1.39 10.69 -12.85
N VAL A 259 1.18 11.29 -11.68
CA VAL A 259 0.19 12.35 -11.45
C VAL A 259 0.92 13.67 -11.27
N VAL A 260 0.59 14.68 -12.08
CA VAL A 260 1.16 16.02 -11.98
C VAL A 260 0.06 17.05 -11.70
N ILE A 261 0.22 17.82 -10.60
CA ILE A 261 -0.65 18.95 -10.29
C ILE A 261 -0.07 20.19 -11.01
N ASP A 262 -0.78 20.65 -12.04
CA ASP A 262 -0.37 21.80 -12.86
C ASP A 262 -1.53 22.79 -13.10
N PRO A 263 -2.00 23.50 -12.09
CA PRO A 263 -3.16 24.39 -12.21
C PRO A 263 -2.92 25.58 -13.14
N SER A 264 -1.67 25.86 -13.50
CA SER A 264 -1.28 27.01 -14.32
C SER A 264 -0.84 26.62 -15.75
N ASN A 265 -1.05 25.35 -16.16
CA ASN A 265 -0.72 24.84 -17.50
C ASN A 265 0.75 25.12 -17.92
N ARG A 266 1.70 24.90 -16.98
CA ARG A 266 3.14 25.14 -17.17
C ARG A 266 3.93 23.90 -17.61
N MET A 267 3.25 22.77 -17.85
CA MET A 267 3.91 21.51 -18.20
C MET A 267 4.76 21.67 -19.47
N PRO A 268 6.10 21.45 -19.43
CA PRO A 268 6.93 21.53 -20.60
C PRO A 268 6.60 20.40 -21.59
N ARG A 269 6.60 20.72 -22.87
CA ARG A 269 6.30 19.74 -23.95
C ARG A 269 7.43 18.73 -24.17
N ASP A 270 8.63 19.12 -23.83
CA ASP A 270 9.89 18.39 -24.04
C ASP A 270 10.42 17.71 -22.78
N CYS A 271 9.64 17.68 -21.69
CA CYS A 271 9.99 16.95 -20.48
C CYS A 271 9.77 15.43 -20.63
N LYS A 272 10.47 14.64 -19.83
CA LYS A 272 10.41 13.18 -19.87
C LYS A 272 8.99 12.63 -19.72
N LEU A 273 8.18 13.19 -18.82
CA LEU A 273 6.80 12.75 -18.58
C LEU A 273 5.88 12.91 -19.81
N MET A 274 6.22 13.83 -20.72
CA MET A 274 5.49 14.05 -21.96
C MET A 274 6.05 13.23 -23.13
N LEU A 275 7.36 12.99 -23.15
CA LEU A 275 8.02 12.35 -24.29
C LEU A 275 8.08 10.82 -24.19
N ASP A 276 8.20 10.28 -22.98
CA ASP A 276 8.26 8.83 -22.80
C ASP A 276 6.88 8.23 -22.52
N SER A 277 6.68 7.03 -23.01
CA SER A 277 5.49 6.21 -22.76
C SER A 277 5.74 5.09 -21.74
N GLU A 278 6.77 5.21 -20.90
CA GLU A 278 7.13 4.19 -19.90
C GLU A 278 6.05 3.98 -18.84
N ALA A 279 5.25 5.02 -18.56
CA ALA A 279 4.12 4.95 -17.65
C ALA A 279 3.00 5.90 -18.09
N PRO A 280 1.73 5.62 -17.76
CA PRO A 280 0.64 6.55 -18.00
C PRO A 280 0.83 7.82 -17.16
N THR A 281 0.50 8.98 -17.74
CA THR A 281 0.60 10.28 -17.08
C THR A 281 -0.78 10.92 -16.97
N LEU A 282 -1.13 11.39 -15.78
CA LEU A 282 -2.35 12.13 -15.47
C LEU A 282 -1.99 13.56 -15.10
N LEU A 283 -2.37 14.52 -15.94
CA LEU A 283 -2.19 15.95 -15.67
C LEU A 283 -3.48 16.53 -15.07
N ILE A 284 -3.36 17.10 -13.88
CA ILE A 284 -4.46 17.80 -13.22
C ILE A 284 -4.26 19.30 -13.46
N GLN A 285 -5.08 19.88 -14.34
CA GLN A 285 -4.88 21.23 -14.89
C GLN A 285 -6.16 22.08 -14.77
N SER A 286 -6.00 23.41 -14.88
CA SER A 286 -7.13 24.32 -15.07
C SER A 286 -7.64 24.30 -16.53
N SER A 287 -8.80 24.93 -16.78
CA SER A 287 -9.61 24.76 -18.00
C SER A 287 -8.98 25.19 -19.34
N ASP A 288 -7.90 25.95 -19.33
CA ASP A 288 -7.41 26.63 -20.53
C ASP A 288 -6.19 25.93 -21.15
N TYR A 289 -6.25 24.61 -21.34
CA TYR A 289 -5.19 23.89 -22.03
C TYR A 289 -5.48 23.71 -23.53
N ASP A 290 -4.41 23.62 -24.33
CA ASP A 290 -4.50 23.37 -25.77
C ASP A 290 -4.62 21.86 -26.04
N SER A 291 -5.84 21.39 -26.35
CA SER A 291 -6.16 20.00 -26.64
C SER A 291 -5.54 19.45 -27.95
N SER A 292 -4.99 20.31 -28.80
CA SER A 292 -4.30 19.86 -30.02
C SER A 292 -3.01 19.07 -29.77
N GLN A 293 -2.64 18.91 -28.49
CA GLN A 293 -1.39 18.32 -28.03
C GLN A 293 -1.59 17.06 -27.18
N ASP A 294 -2.75 16.44 -27.25
CA ASP A 294 -3.04 15.23 -26.52
C ASP A 294 -2.18 14.06 -27.01
N LEU A 295 -1.52 13.40 -26.07
CA LEU A 295 -0.68 12.23 -26.31
C LEU A 295 -1.38 10.97 -25.76
N PRO A 296 -1.28 9.81 -26.41
CA PRO A 296 -2.03 8.60 -25.99
C PRO A 296 -1.75 8.12 -24.57
N HIS A 297 -0.58 8.45 -24.02
CA HIS A 297 -0.16 8.07 -22.66
C HIS A 297 -0.37 9.19 -21.63
N VAL A 298 -0.95 10.34 -22.04
CA VAL A 298 -1.21 11.50 -21.18
C VAL A 298 -2.71 11.76 -21.13
N GLU A 299 -3.31 11.48 -19.99
CA GLU A 299 -4.69 11.87 -19.66
C GLU A 299 -4.68 13.25 -19.00
N ARG A 300 -5.68 14.07 -19.30
CA ARG A 300 -5.87 15.38 -18.69
C ARG A 300 -7.16 15.43 -17.90
N LEU A 301 -7.06 15.86 -16.65
CA LEU A 301 -8.19 16.22 -15.81
C LEU A 301 -8.27 17.72 -15.65
N VAL A 302 -9.35 18.27 -16.22
CA VAL A 302 -9.62 19.70 -16.10
C VAL A 302 -10.38 19.97 -14.81
N ILE A 303 -9.87 20.90 -14.00
CA ILE A 303 -10.52 21.37 -12.78
C ILE A 303 -10.75 22.87 -12.90
N VAL A 304 -11.90 23.31 -12.43
CA VAL A 304 -12.36 24.71 -12.55
C VAL A 304 -11.90 25.56 -11.36
N GLU A 305 -11.45 24.92 -10.28
CA GLU A 305 -11.00 25.62 -9.07
C GLU A 305 -9.58 26.17 -9.27
N GLU A 306 -9.33 27.39 -8.79
CA GLU A 306 -7.99 28.02 -8.80
C GLU A 306 -6.98 27.25 -7.93
N GLU A 307 -7.45 26.68 -6.82
CA GLU A 307 -6.70 25.79 -5.94
C GLU A 307 -7.42 24.45 -5.82
N ILE A 308 -6.72 23.37 -6.15
CA ILE A 308 -7.27 22.02 -6.07
C ILE A 308 -6.98 21.44 -4.69
N PRO A 309 -8.00 21.22 -3.83
CA PRO A 309 -7.79 20.58 -2.53
C PRO A 309 -7.17 19.19 -2.68
N ALA A 310 -6.29 18.79 -1.73
CA ALA A 310 -5.74 17.43 -1.71
C ALA A 310 -6.85 16.38 -1.61
N SER A 311 -7.89 16.66 -0.80
CA SER A 311 -9.07 15.80 -0.67
C SER A 311 -9.76 15.54 -2.01
N ARG A 312 -9.89 16.56 -2.86
CA ARG A 312 -10.50 16.43 -4.19
C ARG A 312 -9.66 15.56 -5.13
N ILE A 313 -8.33 15.71 -5.06
CA ILE A 313 -7.41 14.86 -5.83
C ILE A 313 -7.55 13.40 -5.41
N LEU A 314 -7.63 13.14 -4.10
CA LEU A 314 -7.80 11.78 -3.57
C LEU A 314 -9.13 11.16 -3.98
N ASP A 315 -10.24 11.92 -3.98
CA ASP A 315 -11.53 11.43 -4.47
C ASP A 315 -11.44 11.01 -5.94
N MET A 316 -10.86 11.86 -6.80
CA MET A 316 -10.72 11.56 -8.23
C MET A 316 -9.84 10.34 -8.51
N LEU A 317 -8.77 10.13 -7.73
CA LEU A 317 -7.93 8.96 -7.83
C LEU A 317 -8.63 7.71 -7.27
N GLY A 318 -9.34 7.83 -6.15
CA GLY A 318 -10.14 6.76 -5.56
C GLY A 318 -11.25 6.26 -6.49
N ASP A 319 -11.96 7.16 -7.17
CA ASP A 319 -12.98 6.82 -8.19
C ASP A 319 -12.39 6.05 -9.38
N ARG A 320 -11.10 6.22 -9.67
CA ARG A 320 -10.35 5.45 -10.67
C ARG A 320 -9.80 4.12 -10.13
N GLY A 321 -10.12 3.77 -8.90
CA GLY A 321 -9.65 2.54 -8.26
C GLY A 321 -8.20 2.60 -7.77
N VAL A 322 -7.59 3.79 -7.70
CA VAL A 322 -6.25 3.95 -7.11
C VAL A 322 -6.36 3.75 -5.61
N GLN A 323 -5.65 2.75 -5.08
CA GLN A 323 -5.71 2.37 -3.67
C GLN A 323 -4.53 2.90 -2.86
N SER A 324 -3.40 3.21 -3.51
CA SER A 324 -2.19 3.72 -2.88
C SER A 324 -1.58 4.85 -3.69
N LEU A 325 -1.21 5.94 -3.01
CA LEU A 325 -0.62 7.14 -3.60
C LEU A 325 0.70 7.48 -2.90
N LEU A 326 1.77 7.61 -3.66
CA LEU A 326 3.04 8.16 -3.20
C LEU A 326 3.14 9.64 -3.59
N VAL A 327 3.25 10.53 -2.61
CA VAL A 327 3.46 11.96 -2.81
C VAL A 327 4.94 12.27 -2.68
N GLU A 328 5.62 12.46 -3.83
CA GLU A 328 7.05 12.77 -3.90
C GLU A 328 7.34 14.25 -4.18
N GLY A 329 6.29 15.02 -4.47
CA GLY A 329 6.46 16.37 -4.99
C GLY A 329 6.77 17.42 -3.94
N GLY A 330 7.53 18.42 -4.25
CA GLY A 330 8.17 19.43 -3.43
C GLY A 330 7.36 20.10 -2.29
N PRO A 331 7.99 21.04 -1.55
CA PRO A 331 7.45 21.57 -0.28
C PRO A 331 6.01 22.09 -0.35
N TYR A 332 5.63 22.73 -1.44
CA TYR A 332 4.27 23.26 -1.61
C TYR A 332 3.23 22.14 -1.66
N THR A 333 3.52 21.05 -2.38
CA THR A 333 2.62 19.88 -2.47
C THR A 333 2.51 19.18 -1.13
N TRP A 334 3.64 18.93 -0.44
CA TRP A 334 3.65 18.32 0.89
C TRP A 334 2.88 19.17 1.90
N SER A 335 3.14 20.49 1.95
CA SER A 335 2.45 21.41 2.85
C SER A 335 0.93 21.34 2.68
N ARG A 336 0.43 21.31 1.43
CA ARG A 336 -1.01 21.18 1.15
C ARG A 336 -1.58 19.89 1.73
N PHE A 337 -0.97 18.74 1.42
CA PHE A 337 -1.45 17.44 1.92
C PHE A 337 -1.39 17.34 3.45
N LEU A 338 -0.35 17.90 4.08
CA LEU A 338 -0.21 17.92 5.54
C LEU A 338 -1.23 18.86 6.20
N THR A 339 -1.41 20.08 5.68
CA THR A 339 -2.36 21.06 6.20
C THR A 339 -3.80 20.52 6.15
N GLU A 340 -4.16 19.84 5.07
CA GLU A 340 -5.46 19.20 4.93
C GLU A 340 -5.57 17.86 5.68
N LYS A 341 -4.49 17.41 6.35
CA LYS A 341 -4.41 16.13 7.08
C LYS A 341 -4.70 14.91 6.18
N MET A 342 -4.28 14.98 4.92
CA MET A 342 -4.49 13.94 3.91
C MET A 342 -3.27 13.01 3.73
N VAL A 343 -2.34 13.02 4.67
CA VAL A 343 -1.20 12.09 4.72
C VAL A 343 -1.46 11.03 5.78
N ASP A 344 -1.37 9.76 5.41
CA ASP A 344 -1.54 8.64 6.33
C ASP A 344 -0.18 8.16 6.88
N ARG A 345 0.86 8.26 6.06
CA ARG A 345 2.24 7.86 6.38
C ARG A 345 3.23 8.81 5.75
N ALA A 346 4.42 8.91 6.36
CA ALA A 346 5.54 9.62 5.75
C ALA A 346 6.85 8.87 5.95
N ARG A 347 7.72 8.97 4.94
CA ARG A 347 9.12 8.57 5.03
C ARG A 347 9.98 9.79 4.78
N ILE A 348 10.81 10.14 5.76
CA ILE A 348 11.73 11.27 5.67
C ILE A 348 13.15 10.71 5.67
N CYS A 349 13.87 10.91 4.56
CA CYS A 349 15.28 10.59 4.44
C CYS A 349 16.10 11.85 4.73
N ILE A 350 16.87 11.85 5.79
CA ILE A 350 17.71 12.97 6.21
C ILE A 350 19.16 12.61 5.89
N SER A 351 19.76 13.30 4.94
CA SER A 351 21.16 13.11 4.55
C SER A 351 22.10 13.94 5.42
N ASP A 352 23.33 13.48 5.62
CA ASP A 352 24.39 14.22 6.26
C ASP A 352 25.06 15.27 5.34
N VAL A 353 24.66 15.32 4.08
CA VAL A 353 25.10 16.33 3.11
C VAL A 353 24.51 17.69 3.46
N ASP A 354 25.32 18.76 3.43
CA ASP A 354 24.87 20.14 3.52
C ASP A 354 24.64 20.70 2.11
N LEU A 355 23.41 20.99 1.76
CA LEU A 355 23.07 21.59 0.46
C LEU A 355 23.41 23.07 0.37
N GLY A 356 23.56 23.75 1.51
CA GLY A 356 23.92 25.17 1.60
C GLY A 356 22.91 26.14 0.96
N GLY A 357 23.10 27.42 1.19
CA GLY A 357 22.35 28.50 0.54
C GLY A 357 20.89 28.62 0.95
N ASP A 358 20.09 29.29 0.08
CA ASP A 358 18.68 29.63 0.32
C ASP A 358 17.72 28.67 -0.40
N GLY A 359 18.05 27.36 -0.44
CA GLY A 359 17.19 26.33 -1.02
C GLY A 359 15.86 26.17 -0.26
N PRO A 360 14.84 25.60 -0.89
CA PRO A 360 13.57 25.36 -0.24
C PRO A 360 13.71 24.35 0.91
N THR A 361 12.96 24.56 1.99
CA THR A 361 13.01 23.74 3.20
C THR A 361 11.72 22.96 3.42
N PHE A 362 11.82 21.83 4.08
CA PHE A 362 10.72 21.06 4.63
C PHE A 362 10.68 21.20 6.15
N GLU A 363 9.56 21.70 6.65
CA GLU A 363 9.38 21.86 8.10
C GLU A 363 8.87 20.56 8.72
N LYS A 364 9.76 19.81 9.33
CA LYS A 364 9.47 18.49 9.91
C LYS A 364 8.36 18.53 10.98
N ASN A 365 8.21 19.64 11.73
CA ASN A 365 7.16 19.80 12.73
C ASN A 365 5.75 19.70 12.12
N SER A 366 5.59 20.03 10.83
CA SER A 366 4.33 19.91 10.11
C SER A 366 3.78 18.47 10.08
N LEU A 367 4.63 17.44 10.21
CA LEU A 367 4.22 16.06 10.36
C LEU A 367 3.40 15.84 11.63
N SER A 368 3.96 16.25 12.77
CA SER A 368 3.26 16.14 14.07
C SER A 368 2.00 16.99 14.13
N GLU A 369 2.03 18.20 13.57
CA GLU A 369 0.88 19.11 13.48
C GLU A 369 -0.26 18.52 12.62
N SER A 370 0.10 17.74 11.60
CA SER A 370 -0.88 17.02 10.78
C SER A 370 -1.45 15.77 11.47
N GLY A 371 -0.93 15.37 12.63
CA GLY A 371 -1.36 14.20 13.41
C GLY A 371 -0.57 12.92 13.13
N LEU A 372 0.61 13.04 12.50
CA LEU A 372 1.53 11.90 12.35
C LEU A 372 2.45 11.79 13.57
N ILE A 373 2.76 10.56 13.96
CA ILE A 373 3.72 10.23 15.03
C ILE A 373 4.89 9.46 14.44
N LEU A 374 6.08 9.67 15.02
CA LEU A 374 7.28 8.92 14.64
C LEU A 374 7.15 7.48 15.12
N ILE A 375 7.22 6.54 14.19
CA ILE A 375 7.11 5.10 14.46
C ILE A 375 8.48 4.47 14.63
N SER A 376 9.43 4.82 13.75
CA SER A 376 10.79 4.29 13.82
C SER A 376 11.77 5.23 13.14
N LYS A 377 13.03 5.08 13.52
CA LYS A 377 14.17 5.74 12.91
C LYS A 377 15.27 4.71 12.71
N GLU A 378 15.87 4.70 11.54
CA GLU A 378 17.02 3.86 11.21
C GLU A 378 18.14 4.65 10.54
N GLU A 379 19.39 4.20 10.69
CA GLU A 379 20.54 4.77 9.99
C GLU A 379 20.91 3.85 8.83
N ALA A 380 21.01 4.39 7.63
CA ALA A 380 21.29 3.62 6.43
C ALA A 380 22.22 4.38 5.47
N SER A 381 23.47 3.92 5.36
CA SER A 381 24.45 4.40 4.38
C SER A 381 24.69 5.91 4.38
N GLY A 382 24.73 6.52 5.57
CA GLY A 382 24.93 7.98 5.75
C GLY A 382 23.64 8.80 5.78
N ASP A 383 22.48 8.17 5.50
CA ASP A 383 21.19 8.82 5.69
C ASP A 383 20.51 8.30 6.96
N SER A 384 19.77 9.16 7.62
CA SER A 384 18.83 8.80 8.68
C SER A 384 17.43 8.73 8.07
N ILE A 385 16.74 7.58 8.23
CA ILE A 385 15.42 7.34 7.63
C ILE A 385 14.40 7.26 8.75
N GLU A 386 13.40 8.12 8.69
CA GLU A 386 12.32 8.17 9.65
C GLU A 386 11.01 7.71 9.03
N TRP A 387 10.29 6.86 9.77
CA TRP A 387 8.93 6.44 9.46
C TRP A 387 7.93 7.12 10.37
N TRP A 388 6.92 7.71 9.77
CA TRP A 388 5.82 8.38 10.45
C TRP A 388 4.50 7.78 9.99
N ALA A 389 3.54 7.64 10.89
CA ALA A 389 2.19 7.21 10.57
C ALA A 389 1.16 7.95 11.42
N ARG A 390 -0.09 7.93 10.97
CA ARG A 390 -1.19 8.50 11.73
C ARG A 390 -1.40 7.68 13.01
N GLY A 391 -1.52 8.39 14.15
CA GLY A 391 -1.73 7.78 15.46
C GLY A 391 -3.16 7.30 15.70
#